data_7b2ceb09b639a82d55a53a593c94e4aa
#
_entry.id   7b2ceb09b639a82d55a53a593c94e4aa
#
_cell.length_a   1.000
_cell.length_b   1.000
_cell.length_c   1.000
_cell.angle_alpha   90.00
_cell.angle_beta   90.00
_cell.angle_gamma   90.00
#
_symmetry.space_group_name_H-M   'P 1'
#
loop_
_entity.id
_entity.type
_entity.pdbx_description
1 polymer ?
#
loop_
_entity_poly.entity_id
_entity_poly.type
_entity_poly.pdbx_seq_one_letter_code
_entity_poly.pdbx_strand_id
1 'polypeptide(L)' 'MGKFSSEEIESQYNLIKMLLVEPEKFRDAVNAIKKDIAYMPVELKKKLEEENIIL' A
#
# COMPACT_ATOMS: atom_id res chain seq x y z
N MET A 1 -0.36 -16.01 -13.89
CA MET A 1 -0.32 -15.33 -13.54
C MET A 1 -0.19 -14.16 -12.78
N GLY A 2 0.19 -13.82 -11.85
CA GLY A 2 0.55 -12.64 -11.19
C GLY A 2 -0.54 -11.66 -10.81
N LYS A 3 -1.75 -12.06 -10.98
CA LYS A 3 -2.83 -11.17 -10.57
C LYS A 3 -3.15 -11.40 -9.12
N PHE A 4 -3.30 -10.31 -8.40
CA PHE A 4 -3.70 -10.37 -7.00
C PHE A 4 -5.23 -10.44 -6.95
N SER A 5 -5.76 -11.17 -5.99
CA SER A 5 -7.19 -11.23 -5.78
C SER A 5 -7.66 -9.92 -5.15
N SER A 6 -8.97 -9.66 -5.23
CA SER A 6 -9.54 -8.48 -4.59
C SER A 6 -9.28 -8.48 -3.09
N GLU A 7 -9.34 -9.65 -2.48
CA GLU A 7 -9.08 -9.77 -1.05
C GLU A 7 -7.64 -9.43 -0.69
N GLU A 8 -6.70 -9.84 -1.52
CA GLU A 8 -5.30 -9.51 -1.29
C GLU A 8 -5.05 -8.02 -1.42
N ILE A 9 -5.64 -7.40 -2.44
CA ILE A 9 -5.49 -5.96 -2.65
C ILE A 9 -6.07 -5.20 -1.47
N GLU A 10 -7.24 -5.59 -1.01
CA GLU A 10 -7.87 -4.94 0.12
C GLU A 10 -7.07 -5.14 1.40
N SER A 11 -6.54 -6.35 1.59
CA SER A 11 -5.72 -6.65 2.75
C SER A 11 -4.46 -5.79 2.78
N GLN A 12 -3.77 -5.67 1.64
CA GLN A 12 -2.59 -4.84 1.54
C GLN A 12 -2.91 -3.37 1.74
N TYR A 13 -4.03 -2.93 1.19
CA TYR A 13 -4.48 -1.55 1.36
C TYR A 13 -4.70 -1.23 2.84
N ASN A 14 -5.39 -2.12 3.55
CA ASN A 14 -5.65 -1.92 4.97
C ASN A 14 -4.36 -1.90 5.78
N LEU A 15 -3.41 -2.77 5.43
CA LEU A 15 -2.11 -2.79 6.09
C LEU A 15 -1.36 -1.48 5.90
N ILE A 16 -1.35 -0.98 4.67
CA ILE A 16 -0.69 0.29 4.36
C ILE A 16 -1.34 1.43 5.14
N LYS A 17 -2.65 1.46 5.21
CA LYS A 17 -3.35 2.47 5.98
C LYS A 17 -2.96 2.43 7.45
N MET A 18 -2.88 1.24 8.02
CA MET A 18 -2.47 1.09 9.40
C MET A 18 -1.07 1.65 9.64
N LEU A 19 -0.15 1.33 8.75
CA LEU A 19 1.23 1.80 8.88
C LEU A 19 1.33 3.32 8.77
N LEU A 20 0.49 3.91 7.93
CA LEU A 20 0.53 5.35 7.71
C LEU A 20 -0.16 6.16 8.80
N VAL A 21 -0.89 5.52 9.70
CA VAL A 21 -1.45 6.19 10.86
C VAL A 21 -0.32 6.61 11.80
N GLU A 22 0.72 5.78 11.90
CA GLU A 22 1.88 6.11 12.72
C GLU A 22 3.15 5.93 11.90
N PRO A 23 3.41 6.83 10.95
CA PRO A 23 4.53 6.65 10.02
C PRO A 23 5.90 6.71 10.70
N GLU A 24 6.02 7.42 11.82
CA GLU A 24 7.28 7.48 12.53
C GLU A 24 7.62 6.16 13.20
N LYS A 25 6.61 5.50 13.73
CA LYS A 25 6.79 4.22 14.42
C LYS A 25 7.13 3.12 13.42
N PHE A 26 6.55 3.18 12.24
CA PHE A 26 6.75 2.17 11.21
C PHE A 26 7.57 2.68 10.03
N ARG A 27 8.54 3.54 10.31
CA ARG A 27 9.32 4.18 9.24
C ARG A 27 9.95 3.18 8.27
N ASP A 28 10.55 2.12 8.78
CA ASP A 28 11.20 1.14 7.93
C ASP A 28 10.20 0.43 7.04
N ALA A 29 9.03 0.11 7.58
CA ALA A 29 7.97 -0.54 6.80
C ALA A 29 7.44 0.41 5.73
N VAL A 30 7.26 1.68 6.07
CA VAL A 30 6.79 2.68 5.12
C VAL A 30 7.79 2.86 3.98
N ASN A 31 9.08 2.89 4.32
CA ASN A 31 10.12 3.01 3.31
C ASN A 31 10.15 1.80 2.38
N ALA A 32 9.94 0.60 2.92
CA ALA A 32 9.87 -0.60 2.11
C ALA A 32 8.68 -0.54 1.15
N ILE A 33 7.55 -0.04 1.61
CA ILE A 33 6.37 0.13 0.77
C ILE A 33 6.64 1.11 -0.36
N LYS A 34 7.32 2.21 -0.06
CA LYS A 34 7.67 3.20 -1.07
C LYS A 34 8.56 2.60 -2.16
N LYS A 35 9.48 1.74 -1.79
CA LYS A 35 10.36 1.09 -2.75
C LYS A 35 9.59 0.10 -3.61
N ASP A 36 8.60 -0.55 -3.03
CA ASP A 36 7.81 -1.55 -3.73
C ASP A 36 6.66 -0.98 -4.54
N ILE A 37 6.46 0.33 -4.47
CA ILE A 37 5.30 0.93 -5.13
C ILE A 37 5.29 0.69 -6.64
N ALA A 38 6.46 0.61 -7.25
CA ALA A 38 6.56 0.35 -8.68
C ALA A 38 6.07 -1.05 -9.05
N TYR A 39 6.07 -1.95 -8.08
CA TYR A 39 5.65 -3.33 -8.31
C TYR A 39 4.23 -3.61 -7.83
N MET A 40 3.58 -2.62 -7.27
CA MET A 40 2.22 -2.79 -6.79
C MET A 40 1.22 -2.93 -7.93
N PRO A 41 0.15 -3.70 -7.72
CA PRO A 41 -0.92 -3.76 -8.72
C PRO A 41 -1.50 -2.37 -8.96
N VAL A 42 -1.89 -2.11 -10.20
CA VAL A 42 -2.49 -0.83 -10.57
C VAL A 42 -3.73 -0.54 -9.71
N GLU A 43 -4.51 -1.58 -9.44
CA GLU A 43 -5.73 -1.44 -8.63
C GLU A 43 -5.42 -0.94 -7.23
N LEU A 44 -4.33 -1.44 -6.65
CA LEU A 44 -3.91 -1.00 -5.31
C LEU A 44 -3.45 0.45 -5.36
N LYS A 45 -2.68 0.83 -6.37
CA LYS A 45 -2.24 2.21 -6.52
C LYS A 45 -3.41 3.16 -6.67
N LYS A 46 -4.40 2.80 -7.47
CA LYS A 46 -5.58 3.63 -7.65
C LYS A 46 -6.34 3.80 -6.35
N LYS A 47 -6.46 2.72 -5.60
CA LYS A 47 -7.17 2.76 -4.33
C LYS A 47 -6.50 3.71 -3.36
N LEU A 48 -5.18 3.67 -3.30
CA LEU A 48 -4.42 4.57 -2.45
C LEU A 48 -4.58 6.02 -2.89
N GLU A 49 -4.54 6.27 -4.20
CA GLU A 49 -4.72 7.62 -4.72
C GLU A 49 -6.11 8.18 -4.41
N GLU A 50 -7.14 7.34 -4.50
CA GLU A 50 -8.49 7.78 -4.21
C GLU A 50 -8.66 8.22 -2.77
N GLU A 51 -7.87 7.64 -1.88
CA GLU A 51 -7.90 7.99 -0.47
C GLU A 51 -6.88 9.08 -0.13
N ASN A 52 -6.25 9.66 -1.14
CA ASN A 52 -5.21 10.68 -0.97
C ASN A 52 -4.02 10.18 -0.17
N ILE A 53 -3.74 8.91 -0.26
CA ILE A 53 -2.56 8.33 0.38
C ILE A 53 -1.42 8.39 -0.63
N ILE A 54 -0.49 9.28 -0.37
CA ILE A 54 0.65 9.48 -1.24
C ILE A 54 1.90 8.95 -0.57
N LEU A 55 2.54 8.03 -1.22
CA LEU A 55 3.77 7.41 -0.70
C LEU A 55 5.01 8.01 -1.34
#